data_f04e14030127b835fc4de6b33a8a0166
#
_entry.id   f04e14030127b835fc4de6b33a8a0166
#
_cell.length_a   1.000
_cell.length_b   1.000
_cell.length_c   1.000
_cell.angle_alpha   90.00
_cell.angle_beta   90.00
_cell.angle_gamma   90.00
#
_symmetry.space_group_name_H-M   'P 1'
#
loop_
_entity.id
_entity.type
_entity.pdbx_description
1 polymer ?
#
loop_
_entity_poly.entity_id
_entity_poly.type
_entity_poly.pdbx_seq_one_letter_code
_entity_poly.pdbx_strand_id
1 'polypeptide(L)'
;MILSKNREDGLRKFATNIRLNTLRTLNHLGFGHYGGSLSIVEVLAVLYGEIMPMTPEIFAARDRDYFILSKGHGGPALYSTLYLNGFFDKEFLYSLNKNGTKLPSHPDRNLTPGIDMTTGSLGQGISVATGLAYGQRIRKSPFYTYAIVGDGELNEGQCWEAIQFASHQQLSNLIVFVDDNKKQLDGFTKDICNPGDFVEKFSAFGFESIRVKGSDIREIYEGIVQLKQSNNSSPKCIVLDTIKGQGVQELEEMKSNHHLRPTVEERQMLTSVVERLSQELEETE
;
A
#
# COMPACT_ATOMS: atom_id res chain seq x y z
N MET A 1 4.17 -4.93 -21.74
CA MET A 1 2.99 -4.13 -22.21
C MET A 1 3.25 -2.70 -21.78
N ILE A 2 3.18 -1.72 -22.68
CA ILE A 2 3.48 -0.31 -22.36
C ILE A 2 2.18 0.35 -21.89
N LEU A 3 2.23 1.07 -20.76
CA LEU A 3 1.10 1.84 -20.28
C LEU A 3 0.81 3.01 -21.23
N SER A 4 -0.39 3.04 -21.81
CA SER A 4 -0.77 4.16 -22.68
C SER A 4 -0.96 5.44 -21.84
N LYS A 5 -0.74 6.61 -22.47
CA LYS A 5 -0.88 7.89 -21.77
C LYS A 5 -2.28 8.06 -21.14
N ASN A 6 -3.32 7.71 -21.86
CA ASN A 6 -4.70 7.81 -21.36
C ASN A 6 -4.95 6.96 -20.11
N ARG A 7 -4.38 5.73 -20.06
CA ARG A 7 -4.45 4.87 -18.85
C ARG A 7 -3.63 5.45 -17.71
N GLU A 8 -2.44 5.97 -17.99
CA GLU A 8 -1.62 6.63 -17.00
C GLU A 8 -2.33 7.84 -16.38
N ASP A 9 -2.94 8.69 -17.21
CA ASP A 9 -3.71 9.86 -16.74
C ASP A 9 -4.90 9.42 -15.87
N GLY A 10 -5.61 8.35 -16.27
CA GLY A 10 -6.67 7.74 -15.46
C GLY A 10 -6.17 7.23 -14.09
N LEU A 11 -5.01 6.58 -14.05
CA LEU A 11 -4.40 6.11 -12.79
C LEU A 11 -3.93 7.27 -11.92
N ARG A 12 -3.41 8.36 -12.50
CA ARG A 12 -3.04 9.59 -11.77
C ARG A 12 -4.28 10.22 -11.12
N LYS A 13 -5.38 10.33 -11.87
CA LYS A 13 -6.66 10.80 -11.34
C LYS A 13 -7.18 9.90 -10.22
N PHE A 14 -7.05 8.58 -10.38
CA PHE A 14 -7.44 7.61 -9.33
C PHE A 14 -6.56 7.75 -8.08
N ALA A 15 -5.25 7.93 -8.22
CA ALA A 15 -4.34 8.20 -7.11
C ALA A 15 -4.71 9.50 -6.36
N THR A 16 -5.00 10.58 -7.08
CA THR A 16 -5.47 11.84 -6.47
C THR A 16 -6.78 11.63 -5.72
N ASN A 17 -7.73 10.85 -6.23
CA ASN A 17 -8.97 10.51 -5.55
C ASN A 17 -8.74 9.69 -4.27
N ILE A 18 -7.84 8.70 -4.30
CA ILE A 18 -7.45 7.92 -3.10
C ILE A 18 -6.86 8.87 -2.06
N ARG A 19 -5.91 9.73 -2.44
CA ARG A 19 -5.28 10.72 -1.54
C ARG A 19 -6.30 11.65 -0.93
N LEU A 20 -7.19 12.22 -1.75
CA LEU A 20 -8.25 13.12 -1.31
C LEU A 20 -9.18 12.46 -0.29
N ASN A 21 -9.67 11.26 -0.57
CA ASN A 21 -10.58 10.55 0.34
C ASN A 21 -9.86 10.10 1.61
N THR A 22 -8.58 9.74 1.55
CA THR A 22 -7.75 9.45 2.72
C THR A 22 -7.65 10.65 3.64
N LEU A 23 -7.34 11.83 3.10
CA LEU A 23 -7.25 13.07 3.87
C LEU A 23 -8.61 13.48 4.44
N ARG A 24 -9.67 13.44 3.63
CA ARG A 24 -11.04 13.74 4.10
C ARG A 24 -11.45 12.85 5.27
N THR A 25 -11.18 11.57 5.18
CA THR A 25 -11.52 10.59 6.22
C THR A 25 -10.74 10.85 7.50
N LEU A 26 -9.42 11.06 7.40
CA LEU A 26 -8.57 11.35 8.54
C LEU A 26 -8.88 12.71 9.18
N ASN A 27 -9.17 13.73 8.37
CA ASN A 27 -9.59 15.04 8.87
C ASN A 27 -10.95 14.96 9.58
N HIS A 28 -11.89 14.18 9.04
CA HIS A 28 -13.18 13.93 9.70
C HIS A 28 -13.02 13.23 11.05
N LEU A 29 -12.14 12.25 11.13
CA LEU A 29 -11.80 11.56 12.38
C LEU A 29 -11.04 12.48 13.36
N GLY A 30 -10.17 13.34 12.85
CA GLY A 30 -9.35 14.28 13.61
C GLY A 30 -8.04 13.75 14.17
N PHE A 31 -7.66 12.53 13.82
CA PHE A 31 -6.35 11.93 14.12
C PHE A 31 -6.10 10.71 13.22
N GLY A 32 -4.89 10.19 13.18
CA GLY A 32 -4.59 8.92 12.53
C GLY A 32 -3.26 8.87 11.78
N HIS A 33 -3.08 7.81 10.99
CA HIS A 33 -1.84 7.52 10.29
C HIS A 33 -1.83 8.20 8.90
N TYR A 34 -1.40 9.46 8.84
CA TYR A 34 -1.33 10.23 7.59
C TYR A 34 -0.16 9.80 6.72
N GLY A 35 1.07 9.89 7.25
CA GLY A 35 2.28 9.71 6.46
C GLY A 35 2.39 8.36 5.78
N GLY A 36 2.18 7.28 6.54
CA GLY A 36 2.27 5.91 6.03
C GLY A 36 1.09 5.49 5.15
N SER A 37 -0.03 6.22 5.16
CA SER A 37 -1.13 6.03 4.21
C SER A 37 -0.82 6.69 2.88
N LEU A 38 -0.27 7.91 2.90
CA LEU A 38 -0.05 8.69 1.68
C LEU A 38 1.12 8.17 0.84
N SER A 39 2.13 7.55 1.45
CA SER A 39 3.29 7.01 0.72
C SER A 39 2.98 5.83 -0.20
N ILE A 40 1.80 5.21 -0.07
CA ILE A 40 1.42 4.02 -0.87
C ILE A 40 0.25 4.27 -1.84
N VAL A 41 -0.18 5.52 -1.99
CA VAL A 41 -1.34 5.87 -2.82
C VAL A 41 -1.14 5.47 -4.29
N GLU A 42 0.04 5.76 -4.85
CA GLU A 42 0.35 5.46 -6.25
C GLU A 42 0.37 3.95 -6.53
N VAL A 43 1.00 3.16 -5.66
CA VAL A 43 1.02 1.71 -5.84
C VAL A 43 -0.37 1.10 -5.66
N LEU A 44 -1.20 1.62 -4.75
CA LEU A 44 -2.60 1.19 -4.63
C LEU A 44 -3.41 1.54 -5.89
N ALA A 45 -3.19 2.73 -6.46
CA ALA A 45 -3.85 3.14 -7.70
C ALA A 45 -3.46 2.22 -8.88
N VAL A 46 -2.18 1.88 -9.01
CA VAL A 46 -1.71 0.96 -10.05
C VAL A 46 -2.26 -0.46 -9.85
N LEU A 47 -2.22 -0.97 -8.61
CA LEU A 47 -2.71 -2.31 -8.31
C LEU A 47 -4.22 -2.42 -8.58
N TYR A 48 -5.02 -1.60 -7.95
CA TYR A 48 -6.49 -1.70 -8.01
C TYR A 48 -7.09 -1.13 -9.30
N GLY A 49 -6.39 -0.21 -9.97
CA GLY A 49 -6.87 0.41 -11.21
C GLY A 49 -6.48 -0.35 -12.48
N GLU A 50 -5.39 -1.14 -12.46
CA GLU A 50 -4.88 -1.75 -13.70
C GLU A 50 -4.36 -3.18 -13.55
N ILE A 51 -3.59 -3.49 -12.50
CA ILE A 51 -2.88 -4.78 -12.38
C ILE A 51 -3.79 -5.87 -11.81
N MET A 52 -4.55 -5.51 -10.82
CA MET A 52 -5.41 -6.38 -10.03
C MET A 52 -6.79 -5.70 -9.87
N PRO A 53 -7.53 -5.47 -10.98
CA PRO A 53 -8.84 -4.85 -10.87
C PRO A 53 -9.72 -5.66 -9.92
N MET A 54 -10.16 -5.02 -8.84
CA MET A 54 -10.85 -5.69 -7.75
C MET A 54 -12.19 -5.00 -7.47
N THR A 55 -13.27 -5.73 -7.69
CA THR A 55 -14.64 -5.32 -7.33
C THR A 55 -15.19 -6.26 -6.25
N PRO A 56 -16.31 -5.91 -5.60
CA PRO A 56 -16.96 -6.81 -4.65
C PRO A 56 -17.27 -8.20 -5.23
N GLU A 57 -17.64 -8.28 -6.51
CA GLU A 57 -17.95 -9.53 -7.20
C GLU A 57 -16.69 -10.38 -7.41
N ILE A 58 -15.59 -9.76 -7.86
CA ILE A 58 -14.30 -10.45 -8.02
C ILE A 58 -13.76 -10.88 -6.66
N PHE A 59 -13.91 -10.04 -5.64
CA PHE A 59 -13.45 -10.35 -4.28
C PHE A 59 -14.15 -11.59 -3.69
N ALA A 60 -15.42 -11.81 -4.03
CA ALA A 60 -16.16 -12.99 -3.60
C ALA A 60 -15.65 -14.30 -4.21
N ALA A 61 -14.91 -14.25 -5.33
CA ALA A 61 -14.35 -15.41 -5.97
C ALA A 61 -13.14 -15.96 -5.18
N ARG A 62 -13.01 -17.28 -5.15
CA ARG A 62 -11.83 -17.93 -4.52
C ARG A 62 -10.58 -17.82 -5.39
N ASP A 63 -10.75 -17.87 -6.70
CA ASP A 63 -9.67 -17.82 -7.67
C ASP A 63 -9.52 -16.40 -8.21
N ARG A 64 -8.63 -15.64 -7.58
CA ARG A 64 -8.31 -14.24 -7.85
C ARG A 64 -6.93 -13.89 -7.30
N ASP A 65 -6.47 -12.71 -7.62
CA ASP A 65 -5.34 -12.09 -6.93
C ASP A 65 -5.68 -11.77 -5.46
N TYR A 66 -4.69 -11.81 -4.59
CA TYR A 66 -4.80 -11.43 -3.18
C TYR A 66 -3.91 -10.23 -2.88
N PHE A 67 -4.41 -9.34 -2.03
CA PHE A 67 -3.65 -8.17 -1.58
C PHE A 67 -3.56 -8.11 -0.06
N ILE A 68 -2.35 -8.00 0.47
CA ILE A 68 -2.08 -7.89 1.90
C ILE A 68 -1.33 -6.59 2.20
N LEU A 69 -1.99 -5.68 2.94
CA LEU A 69 -1.32 -4.52 3.49
C LEU A 69 -0.63 -4.91 4.80
N SER A 70 0.63 -5.36 4.73
CA SER A 70 1.39 -5.83 5.90
C SER A 70 1.63 -4.70 6.90
N LYS A 71 2.02 -3.51 6.41
CA LYS A 71 2.03 -2.26 7.19
C LYS A 71 0.61 -1.76 7.45
N GLY A 72 -0.13 -2.43 8.33
CA GLY A 72 -1.56 -2.19 8.55
C GLY A 72 -1.96 -0.75 8.87
N HIS A 73 -1.02 0.07 9.37
CA HIS A 73 -1.24 1.49 9.61
C HIS A 73 -1.45 2.33 8.31
N GLY A 74 -1.17 1.78 7.13
CA GLY A 74 -1.59 2.34 5.84
C GLY A 74 -3.08 2.13 5.51
N GLY A 75 -3.86 1.54 6.44
CA GLY A 75 -5.27 1.22 6.29
C GLY A 75 -6.14 2.32 5.70
N PRO A 76 -6.03 3.60 6.13
CA PRO A 76 -6.84 4.69 5.57
C PRO A 76 -6.75 4.83 4.05
N ALA A 77 -5.57 4.65 3.44
CA ALA A 77 -5.42 4.68 1.98
C ALA A 77 -6.08 3.45 1.32
N LEU A 78 -5.90 2.26 1.90
CA LEU A 78 -6.58 1.05 1.40
C LEU A 78 -8.10 1.18 1.49
N TYR A 79 -8.64 1.71 2.58
CA TYR A 79 -10.08 1.92 2.73
C TYR A 79 -10.62 2.92 1.71
N SER A 80 -9.89 4.01 1.45
CA SER A 80 -10.24 4.96 0.40
C SER A 80 -10.24 4.31 -0.99
N THR A 81 -9.28 3.42 -1.25
CA THR A 81 -9.21 2.62 -2.47
C THR A 81 -10.41 1.68 -2.60
N LEU A 82 -10.75 0.95 -1.54
CA LEU A 82 -11.90 0.04 -1.53
C LEU A 82 -13.23 0.77 -1.69
N TYR A 83 -13.39 1.93 -1.04
CA TYR A 83 -14.55 2.81 -1.23
C TYR A 83 -14.72 3.19 -2.71
N LEU A 84 -13.65 3.67 -3.36
CA LEU A 84 -13.67 4.07 -4.76
C LEU A 84 -13.93 2.89 -5.73
N ASN A 85 -13.63 1.67 -5.31
CA ASN A 85 -13.94 0.44 -6.04
C ASN A 85 -15.31 -0.18 -5.65
N GLY A 86 -16.15 0.54 -4.91
CA GLY A 86 -17.54 0.17 -4.64
C GLY A 86 -17.77 -0.88 -3.55
N PHE A 87 -16.79 -1.15 -2.67
CA PHE A 87 -16.96 -2.13 -1.58
C PHE A 87 -17.90 -1.66 -0.48
N PHE A 88 -18.02 -0.36 -0.28
CA PHE A 88 -18.89 0.28 0.70
C PHE A 88 -19.09 1.76 0.36
N ASP A 89 -20.04 2.39 1.03
CA ASP A 89 -20.40 3.79 0.83
C ASP A 89 -19.53 4.77 1.64
N LYS A 90 -19.74 6.05 1.41
CA LYS A 90 -19.03 7.13 2.08
C LYS A 90 -19.30 7.18 3.60
N GLU A 91 -20.51 6.83 4.02
CA GLU A 91 -20.87 6.81 5.45
C GLU A 91 -20.06 5.75 6.19
N PHE A 92 -19.90 4.57 5.58
CA PHE A 92 -19.05 3.52 6.10
C PHE A 92 -17.59 3.97 6.17
N LEU A 93 -17.05 4.62 5.11
CA LEU A 93 -15.69 5.16 5.12
C LEU A 93 -15.48 6.16 6.27
N TYR A 94 -16.45 7.03 6.52
CA TYR A 94 -16.41 8.05 7.58
C TYR A 94 -16.71 7.48 8.98
N SER A 95 -17.00 6.18 9.10
CA SER A 95 -17.11 5.49 10.38
C SER A 95 -15.77 5.06 10.96
N LEU A 96 -14.64 5.34 10.27
CA LEU A 96 -13.30 4.97 10.72
C LEU A 96 -13.10 5.28 12.21
N ASN A 97 -12.72 4.25 12.99
CA ASN A 97 -12.46 4.35 14.44
C ASN A 97 -13.62 4.86 15.32
N LYS A 98 -14.83 4.96 14.83
CA LYS A 98 -15.99 5.23 15.67
C LYS A 98 -16.32 4.01 16.55
N ASN A 99 -16.88 4.23 17.72
CA ASN A 99 -17.30 3.12 18.58
C ASN A 99 -18.31 2.22 17.85
N GLY A 100 -18.05 0.92 17.86
CA GLY A 100 -18.88 -0.09 17.19
C GLY A 100 -18.71 -0.15 15.67
N THR A 101 -17.78 0.60 15.09
CA THR A 101 -17.48 0.54 13.65
C THR A 101 -17.01 -0.84 13.21
N LYS A 102 -17.24 -1.13 11.93
CA LYS A 102 -16.60 -2.24 11.21
C LYS A 102 -15.38 -1.78 10.39
N LEU A 103 -14.92 -0.54 10.60
CA LEU A 103 -13.75 0.05 9.94
C LEU A 103 -12.72 0.49 10.99
N PRO A 104 -11.92 -0.43 11.54
CA PRO A 104 -10.90 -0.11 12.54
C PRO A 104 -9.68 0.56 11.91
N SER A 105 -8.75 1.10 12.73
CA SER A 105 -7.51 1.75 12.28
C SER A 105 -6.65 0.88 11.38
N HIS A 106 -6.62 -0.41 11.64
CA HIS A 106 -5.84 -1.41 10.92
C HIS A 106 -6.79 -2.41 10.26
N PRO A 107 -6.45 -2.94 9.07
CA PRO A 107 -7.34 -3.85 8.33
C PRO A 107 -7.78 -5.05 9.16
N ASP A 108 -9.09 -5.33 9.15
CA ASP A 108 -9.68 -6.53 9.75
C ASP A 108 -10.58 -7.23 8.73
N ARG A 109 -10.21 -8.46 8.35
CA ARG A 109 -10.91 -9.25 7.34
C ARG A 109 -12.31 -9.68 7.75
N ASN A 110 -12.58 -9.75 9.05
CA ASN A 110 -13.88 -10.19 9.57
C ASN A 110 -14.88 -9.04 9.68
N LEU A 111 -14.38 -7.80 9.65
CA LEU A 111 -15.19 -6.61 9.85
C LEU A 111 -15.36 -5.81 8.55
N THR A 112 -14.27 -5.64 7.80
CA THR A 112 -14.23 -4.69 6.68
C THR A 112 -14.32 -5.41 5.32
N PRO A 113 -15.34 -5.11 4.50
CA PRO A 113 -15.43 -5.66 3.15
C PRO A 113 -14.19 -5.32 2.29
N GLY A 114 -13.72 -6.28 1.51
CA GLY A 114 -12.57 -6.09 0.62
C GLY A 114 -11.19 -6.31 1.29
N ILE A 115 -11.15 -6.68 2.56
CA ILE A 115 -9.90 -6.97 3.27
C ILE A 115 -9.61 -8.46 3.25
N ASP A 116 -8.49 -8.83 2.65
CA ASP A 116 -8.04 -10.23 2.55
C ASP A 116 -7.51 -10.77 3.87
N MET A 117 -6.83 -9.95 4.66
CA MET A 117 -6.24 -10.38 5.91
C MET A 117 -6.20 -9.27 6.97
N THR A 118 -6.44 -9.66 8.21
CA THR A 118 -6.24 -8.80 9.38
C THR A 118 -4.75 -8.55 9.58
N THR A 119 -4.35 -7.27 9.65
CA THR A 119 -2.97 -6.84 9.87
C THR A 119 -2.90 -5.72 10.89
N GLY A 120 -1.68 -5.30 11.26
CA GLY A 120 -1.44 -4.26 12.29
C GLY A 120 -0.29 -4.61 13.21
N SER A 121 -0.12 -5.88 13.58
CA SER A 121 1.11 -6.38 14.17
C SER A 121 2.14 -6.54 13.06
N LEU A 122 3.17 -5.68 13.08
CA LEU A 122 4.17 -5.61 12.01
C LEU A 122 4.86 -6.97 11.80
N GLY A 123 5.16 -7.30 10.54
CA GLY A 123 5.78 -8.55 10.13
C GLY A 123 4.80 -9.73 9.96
N GLN A 124 3.58 -9.67 10.53
CA GLN A 124 2.60 -10.77 10.38
C GLN A 124 2.02 -10.82 8.96
N GLY A 125 1.76 -9.67 8.35
CA GLY A 125 1.12 -9.61 7.04
C GLY A 125 1.93 -10.27 5.93
N ILE A 126 3.24 -10.06 5.88
CA ILE A 126 4.11 -10.69 4.89
C ILE A 126 4.16 -12.22 5.06
N SER A 127 4.12 -12.72 6.31
CA SER A 127 4.07 -14.15 6.59
C SER A 127 2.79 -14.77 6.04
N VAL A 128 1.65 -14.09 6.20
CA VAL A 128 0.36 -14.53 5.64
C VAL A 128 0.36 -14.45 4.12
N ALA A 129 0.90 -13.38 3.53
CA ALA A 129 1.03 -13.24 2.07
C ALA A 129 1.84 -14.40 1.47
N THR A 130 2.93 -14.77 2.13
CA THR A 130 3.76 -15.91 1.74
C THR A 130 2.96 -17.23 1.81
N GLY A 131 2.16 -17.42 2.87
CA GLY A 131 1.28 -18.58 3.01
C GLY A 131 0.19 -18.66 1.93
N LEU A 132 -0.42 -17.51 1.57
CA LEU A 132 -1.41 -17.43 0.48
C LEU A 132 -0.78 -17.75 -0.87
N ALA A 133 0.38 -17.16 -1.20
CA ALA A 133 1.11 -17.45 -2.43
C ALA A 133 1.50 -18.94 -2.53
N TYR A 134 1.95 -19.53 -1.42
CA TYR A 134 2.23 -20.97 -1.35
C TYR A 134 0.97 -21.82 -1.59
N GLY A 135 -0.15 -21.46 -0.97
CA GLY A 135 -1.43 -22.13 -1.20
C GLY A 135 -1.94 -22.02 -2.64
N GLN A 136 -1.78 -20.85 -3.27
CA GLN A 136 -2.10 -20.65 -4.70
C GLN A 136 -1.20 -21.53 -5.58
N ARG A 137 0.09 -21.61 -5.31
CA ARG A 137 1.04 -22.47 -6.03
C ARG A 137 0.68 -23.96 -5.94
N ILE A 138 0.33 -24.47 -4.74
CA ILE A 138 -0.11 -25.86 -4.56
C ILE A 138 -1.34 -26.15 -5.42
N ARG A 139 -2.27 -25.22 -5.52
CA ARG A 139 -3.47 -25.35 -6.35
C ARG A 139 -3.20 -25.10 -7.84
N LYS A 140 -1.98 -24.75 -8.22
CA LYS A 140 -1.62 -24.36 -9.59
C LYS A 140 -2.45 -23.18 -10.10
N SER A 141 -2.78 -22.25 -9.21
CA SER A 141 -3.52 -21.04 -9.54
C SER A 141 -2.64 -20.09 -10.38
N PRO A 142 -3.19 -19.43 -11.41
CA PRO A 142 -2.46 -18.45 -12.21
C PRO A 142 -2.38 -17.06 -11.56
N PHE A 143 -3.02 -16.88 -10.41
CA PHE A 143 -3.16 -15.60 -9.72
C PHE A 143 -1.96 -15.30 -8.82
N TYR A 144 -1.78 -14.03 -8.52
CA TYR A 144 -0.69 -13.50 -7.71
C TYR A 144 -1.16 -13.14 -6.30
N THR A 145 -0.21 -13.11 -5.39
CA THR A 145 -0.35 -12.47 -4.08
C THR A 145 0.56 -11.25 -4.04
N TYR A 146 -0.01 -10.09 -3.73
CA TYR A 146 0.69 -8.82 -3.57
C TYR A 146 0.74 -8.45 -2.10
N ALA A 147 1.88 -7.97 -1.63
CA ALA A 147 2.03 -7.50 -0.25
C ALA A 147 2.76 -6.16 -0.21
N ILE A 148 2.31 -5.22 0.62
CA ILE A 148 3.05 -3.99 0.91
C ILE A 148 3.57 -4.06 2.34
N VAL A 149 4.89 -3.97 2.48
CA VAL A 149 5.60 -3.86 3.77
C VAL A 149 6.18 -2.46 3.93
N GLY A 150 6.38 -2.00 5.17
CA GLY A 150 7.09 -0.77 5.46
C GLY A 150 8.59 -1.00 5.68
N ASP A 151 9.40 0.04 5.42
CA ASP A 151 10.83 0.03 5.69
C ASP A 151 11.15 -0.24 7.18
N GLY A 152 10.44 0.41 8.10
CA GLY A 152 10.56 0.14 9.53
C GLY A 152 10.01 -1.24 9.95
N GLU A 153 8.99 -1.76 9.25
CA GLU A 153 8.47 -3.11 9.47
C GLU A 153 9.51 -4.19 9.20
N LEU A 154 10.40 -3.96 8.25
CA LEU A 154 11.50 -4.89 7.92
C LEU A 154 12.59 -5.00 9.02
N ASN A 155 12.45 -4.29 10.14
CA ASN A 155 13.22 -4.55 11.35
C ASN A 155 12.69 -5.74 12.16
N GLU A 156 11.46 -6.21 11.88
CA GLU A 156 10.92 -7.43 12.48
C GLU A 156 11.59 -8.67 11.88
N GLY A 157 12.17 -9.52 12.73
CA GLY A 157 12.90 -10.73 12.31
C GLY A 157 12.04 -11.67 11.48
N GLN A 158 10.77 -11.84 11.83
CA GLN A 158 9.85 -12.73 11.11
C GLN A 158 9.58 -12.31 9.65
N CYS A 159 9.81 -11.04 9.27
CA CYS A 159 9.76 -10.66 7.86
C CYS A 159 10.78 -11.45 7.06
N TRP A 160 12.00 -11.56 7.58
CA TRP A 160 13.11 -12.27 6.92
C TRP A 160 12.93 -13.78 6.93
N GLU A 161 12.28 -14.34 7.95
CA GLU A 161 11.87 -15.75 7.98
C GLU A 161 10.86 -16.03 6.85
N ALA A 162 9.85 -15.18 6.67
CA ALA A 162 8.88 -15.32 5.59
C ALA A 162 9.52 -15.15 4.20
N ILE A 163 10.45 -14.20 4.05
CA ILE A 163 11.21 -13.93 2.81
C ILE A 163 12.07 -15.16 2.47
N GLN A 164 12.78 -15.74 3.44
CA GLN A 164 13.58 -16.94 3.25
C GLN A 164 12.72 -18.12 2.81
N PHE A 165 11.56 -18.33 3.45
CA PHE A 165 10.63 -19.39 3.06
C PHE A 165 10.09 -19.18 1.65
N ALA A 166 9.70 -17.94 1.29
CA ALA A 166 9.21 -17.62 -0.03
C ALA A 166 10.23 -17.94 -1.13
N SER A 167 11.49 -17.61 -0.90
CA SER A 167 12.60 -17.91 -1.79
C SER A 167 12.82 -19.43 -1.90
N HIS A 168 12.93 -20.13 -0.76
CA HIS A 168 13.10 -21.59 -0.75
C HIS A 168 11.97 -22.30 -1.51
N GLN A 169 10.75 -21.84 -1.36
CA GLN A 169 9.58 -22.37 -2.05
C GLN A 169 9.44 -21.84 -3.49
N GLN A 170 10.32 -20.96 -3.97
CA GLN A 170 10.26 -20.40 -5.32
C GLN A 170 8.87 -19.84 -5.64
N LEU A 171 8.34 -18.96 -4.79
CA LEU A 171 7.00 -18.39 -4.93
C LEU A 171 6.99 -17.26 -5.97
N SER A 172 7.14 -17.62 -7.27
CA SER A 172 7.15 -16.65 -8.37
C SER A 172 5.85 -15.84 -8.51
N ASN A 173 4.78 -16.30 -7.86
CA ASN A 173 3.49 -15.63 -7.76
C ASN A 173 3.36 -14.69 -6.54
N LEU A 174 4.44 -14.44 -5.79
CA LEU A 174 4.50 -13.46 -4.71
C LEU A 174 5.25 -12.21 -5.19
N ILE A 175 4.60 -11.05 -5.08
CA ILE A 175 5.23 -9.74 -5.33
C ILE A 175 5.15 -8.90 -4.06
N VAL A 176 6.29 -8.59 -3.47
CA VAL A 176 6.42 -7.77 -2.27
C VAL A 176 6.82 -6.36 -2.68
N PHE A 177 6.08 -5.35 -2.23
CA PHE A 177 6.45 -3.94 -2.33
C PHE A 177 7.01 -3.47 -0.99
N VAL A 178 8.17 -2.84 -1.01
CA VAL A 178 8.74 -2.17 0.15
C VAL A 178 8.46 -0.69 0.03
N ASP A 179 7.62 -0.14 0.91
CA ASP A 179 7.45 1.31 1.05
C ASP A 179 8.67 1.87 1.78
N ASP A 180 9.70 2.20 1.01
CA ASP A 180 10.96 2.77 1.49
C ASP A 180 10.82 4.30 1.61
N ASN A 181 10.04 4.74 2.62
CA ASN A 181 9.72 6.14 2.85
C ASN A 181 10.70 6.85 3.80
N LYS A 182 11.78 6.17 4.21
CA LYS A 182 12.91 6.66 5.02
C LYS A 182 12.56 7.00 6.47
N LYS A 183 11.31 6.83 6.90
CA LYS A 183 10.88 7.19 8.27
C LYS A 183 10.08 6.06 8.91
N GLN A 184 10.46 5.66 10.10
CA GLN A 184 9.64 4.83 10.99
C GLN A 184 8.97 5.68 12.09
N LEU A 185 8.41 5.05 13.14
CA LEU A 185 7.70 5.78 14.20
C LEU A 185 8.56 6.83 14.89
N ASP A 186 9.79 6.46 15.26
CA ASP A 186 10.66 7.25 16.15
C ASP A 186 11.63 8.18 15.39
N GLY A 187 11.65 8.14 14.05
CA GLY A 187 12.55 8.96 13.26
C GLY A 187 12.95 8.36 11.92
N PHE A 188 14.05 8.84 11.37
CA PHE A 188 14.57 8.30 10.13
C PHE A 188 15.11 6.88 10.34
N THR A 189 14.80 5.98 9.41
CA THR A 189 15.26 4.58 9.48
C THR A 189 16.77 4.46 9.58
N LYS A 190 17.52 5.33 8.89
CA LYS A 190 18.99 5.39 8.95
C LYS A 190 19.56 5.70 10.35
N ASP A 191 18.79 6.43 11.18
CA ASP A 191 19.25 6.88 12.50
C ASP A 191 18.79 5.95 13.62
N ILE A 192 17.67 5.23 13.40
CA ILE A 192 17.10 4.30 14.40
C ILE A 192 17.70 2.90 14.25
N CYS A 193 17.58 2.32 13.07
CA CYS A 193 18.17 1.02 12.71
C CYS A 193 18.37 1.00 11.19
N ASN A 194 19.56 1.39 10.74
CA ASN A 194 19.86 1.51 9.32
C ASN A 194 19.65 0.18 8.58
N PRO A 195 18.66 0.11 7.67
CA PRO A 195 18.35 -1.14 6.99
C PRO A 195 19.36 -1.49 5.88
N GLY A 196 20.23 -0.57 5.46
CA GLY A 196 21.03 -0.72 4.23
C GLY A 196 20.15 -0.68 2.98
N ASP A 197 20.63 -1.28 1.88
CA ASP A 197 19.86 -1.32 0.63
C ASP A 197 18.91 -2.53 0.60
N PHE A 198 17.61 -2.28 0.41
CA PHE A 198 16.60 -3.32 0.38
C PHE A 198 16.66 -4.16 -0.90
N VAL A 199 17.07 -3.60 -2.05
CA VAL A 199 17.24 -4.39 -3.29
C VAL A 199 18.33 -5.44 -3.09
N GLU A 200 19.47 -5.05 -2.53
CA GLU A 200 20.56 -5.96 -2.22
C GLU A 200 20.13 -7.05 -1.22
N LYS A 201 19.44 -6.66 -0.15
CA LYS A 201 18.95 -7.59 0.86
C LYS A 201 18.00 -8.64 0.29
N PHE A 202 16.93 -8.20 -0.40
CA PHE A 202 15.99 -9.14 -1.00
C PHE A 202 16.65 -10.03 -2.05
N SER A 203 17.59 -9.47 -2.85
CA SER A 203 18.37 -10.25 -3.81
C SER A 203 19.25 -11.31 -3.12
N ALA A 204 19.87 -10.98 -1.99
CA ALA A 204 20.65 -11.93 -1.19
C ALA A 204 19.79 -13.07 -0.64
N PHE A 205 18.51 -12.83 -0.38
CA PHE A 205 17.54 -13.86 -0.03
C PHE A 205 16.96 -14.62 -1.24
N GLY A 206 17.39 -14.30 -2.48
CA GLY A 206 16.97 -15.02 -3.69
C GLY A 206 15.72 -14.46 -4.37
N PHE A 207 15.30 -13.25 -4.05
CA PHE A 207 14.26 -12.53 -4.78
C PHE A 207 14.83 -11.88 -6.04
N GLU A 208 14.02 -11.80 -7.09
CA GLU A 208 14.25 -10.85 -8.17
C GLU A 208 13.76 -9.48 -7.73
N SER A 209 14.69 -8.52 -7.59
CA SER A 209 14.43 -7.27 -6.90
C SER A 209 14.79 -6.07 -7.77
N ILE A 210 13.93 -5.07 -7.79
CA ILE A 210 14.15 -3.79 -8.46
C ILE A 210 13.77 -2.62 -7.56
N ARG A 211 14.28 -1.42 -7.88
CA ARG A 211 13.85 -0.16 -7.27
C ARG A 211 13.16 0.69 -8.33
N VAL A 212 12.06 1.32 -7.96
CA VAL A 212 11.33 2.28 -8.79
C VAL A 212 11.01 3.53 -7.98
N LYS A 213 10.78 4.64 -8.66
CA LYS A 213 10.29 5.86 -8.03
C LYS A 213 8.84 5.66 -7.61
N GLY A 214 8.60 5.62 -6.29
CA GLY A 214 7.29 5.31 -5.71
C GLY A 214 6.21 6.39 -5.93
N SER A 215 6.59 7.58 -6.44
CA SER A 215 5.66 8.62 -6.89
C SER A 215 5.33 8.54 -8.38
N ASP A 216 5.93 7.63 -9.13
CA ASP A 216 5.75 7.52 -10.57
C ASP A 216 4.90 6.30 -10.95
N ILE A 217 3.66 6.58 -11.36
CA ILE A 217 2.66 5.59 -11.79
C ILE A 217 3.22 4.68 -12.90
N ARG A 218 3.94 5.26 -13.87
CA ARG A 218 4.50 4.52 -15.01
C ARG A 218 5.62 3.58 -14.56
N GLU A 219 6.56 4.06 -13.76
CA GLU A 219 7.65 3.22 -13.26
C GLU A 219 7.13 2.06 -12.40
N ILE A 220 6.12 2.31 -11.54
CA ILE A 220 5.49 1.26 -10.74
C ILE A 220 4.84 0.20 -11.65
N TYR A 221 4.02 0.64 -12.62
CA TYR A 221 3.34 -0.28 -13.54
C TYR A 221 4.35 -1.10 -14.37
N GLU A 222 5.32 -0.44 -14.98
CA GLU A 222 6.32 -1.09 -15.84
C GLU A 222 7.19 -2.06 -15.02
N GLY A 223 7.56 -1.70 -13.79
CA GLY A 223 8.28 -2.58 -12.87
C GLY A 223 7.49 -3.85 -12.54
N ILE A 224 6.19 -3.74 -12.25
CA ILE A 224 5.33 -4.90 -12.00
C ILE A 224 5.26 -5.79 -13.26
N VAL A 225 5.02 -5.19 -14.43
CA VAL A 225 4.91 -5.93 -15.70
C VAL A 225 6.23 -6.63 -16.04
N GLN A 226 7.36 -5.94 -15.88
CA GLN A 226 8.69 -6.51 -16.09
C GLN A 226 8.89 -7.76 -15.24
N LEU A 227 8.63 -7.67 -13.94
CA LEU A 227 8.83 -8.80 -13.02
C LEU A 227 7.84 -9.95 -13.27
N LYS A 228 6.60 -9.66 -13.66
CA LYS A 228 5.63 -10.70 -14.05
C LYS A 228 6.00 -11.42 -15.35
N GLN A 229 6.71 -10.76 -16.25
CA GLN A 229 7.18 -11.34 -17.51
C GLN A 229 8.50 -12.11 -17.38
N SER A 230 9.16 -11.99 -16.23
CA SER A 230 10.39 -12.73 -15.96
C SER A 230 10.13 -14.24 -15.92
N ASN A 231 10.97 -14.99 -16.63
CA ASN A 231 10.85 -16.44 -16.73
C ASN A 231 11.50 -17.20 -15.56
N ASN A 232 11.97 -16.50 -14.52
CA ASN A 232 12.55 -17.18 -13.36
C ASN A 232 11.46 -17.57 -12.34
N SER A 233 11.80 -18.53 -11.48
CA SER A 233 10.91 -19.03 -10.43
C SER A 233 11.04 -18.27 -9.11
N SER A 234 11.85 -17.22 -9.05
CA SER A 234 12.06 -16.44 -7.83
C SER A 234 10.83 -15.62 -7.44
N PRO A 235 10.54 -15.43 -6.16
CA PRO A 235 9.63 -14.40 -5.72
C PRO A 235 10.15 -13.01 -6.08
N LYS A 236 9.29 -11.99 -6.11
CA LYS A 236 9.58 -10.66 -6.64
C LYS A 236 9.54 -9.62 -5.54
N CYS A 237 10.43 -8.63 -5.64
CA CYS A 237 10.42 -7.46 -4.77
C CYS A 237 10.54 -6.16 -5.58
N ILE A 238 9.68 -5.20 -5.27
CA ILE A 238 9.75 -3.84 -5.80
C ILE A 238 9.96 -2.89 -4.63
N VAL A 239 11.12 -2.28 -4.55
CA VAL A 239 11.40 -1.22 -3.58
C VAL A 239 10.87 0.10 -4.15
N LEU A 240 9.85 0.62 -3.50
CA LEU A 240 9.26 1.92 -3.84
C LEU A 240 10.06 3.02 -3.13
N ASP A 241 10.81 3.81 -3.89
CA ASP A 241 11.48 5.00 -3.35
C ASP A 241 10.44 6.10 -3.15
N THR A 242 9.98 6.25 -1.92
CA THR A 242 8.87 7.12 -1.51
C THR A 242 9.31 8.15 -0.49
N ILE A 243 8.41 9.08 -0.21
CA ILE A 243 8.51 10.05 0.90
C ILE A 243 7.30 9.84 1.82
N LYS A 244 7.54 9.80 3.12
CA LYS A 244 6.43 9.67 4.08
C LYS A 244 5.54 10.91 4.04
N GLY A 245 4.26 10.73 3.67
CA GLY A 245 3.35 11.85 3.40
C GLY A 245 3.28 12.26 1.93
N GLN A 246 3.83 11.46 1.03
CA GLN A 246 3.98 11.71 -0.41
C GLN A 246 2.73 12.31 -1.07
N GLY A 247 2.97 13.34 -1.89
CA GLY A 247 1.92 14.06 -2.62
C GLY A 247 1.20 15.12 -1.81
N VAL A 248 1.66 15.39 -0.57
CA VAL A 248 1.21 16.49 0.29
C VAL A 248 2.43 17.15 0.91
N GLN A 249 2.95 18.19 0.25
CA GLN A 249 4.20 18.84 0.62
C GLN A 249 4.23 19.20 2.11
N GLU A 250 3.13 19.73 2.62
CA GLU A 250 3.00 20.14 4.01
C GLU A 250 3.20 18.98 4.99
N LEU A 251 2.83 17.75 4.61
CA LEU A 251 3.05 16.55 5.41
C LEU A 251 4.44 15.96 5.19
N GLU A 252 4.99 16.03 3.97
CA GLU A 252 6.34 15.55 3.66
C GLU A 252 7.41 16.28 4.50
N GLU A 253 7.23 17.59 4.68
CA GLU A 253 8.13 18.48 5.42
C GLU A 253 8.01 18.31 6.94
N MET A 254 6.95 17.70 7.46
CA MET A 254 6.79 17.48 8.89
C MET A 254 7.86 16.55 9.44
N LYS A 255 8.46 16.93 10.56
CA LYS A 255 9.43 16.09 11.28
C LYS A 255 8.81 14.76 11.72
N SER A 256 7.57 14.81 12.24
CA SER A 256 6.81 13.63 12.68
C SER A 256 5.45 13.65 12.01
N ASN A 257 5.20 12.69 11.13
CA ASN A 257 3.95 12.54 10.36
C ASN A 257 3.43 11.09 10.36
N HIS A 258 3.89 10.25 11.29
CA HIS A 258 3.46 8.85 11.35
C HIS A 258 2.01 8.74 11.80
N HIS A 259 1.72 9.22 13.01
CA HIS A 259 0.36 9.30 13.56
C HIS A 259 0.15 10.73 14.10
N LEU A 260 -0.72 11.47 13.44
CA LEU A 260 -1.00 12.86 13.81
C LEU A 260 -2.26 12.98 14.67
N ARG A 261 -2.20 13.94 15.58
CA ARG A 261 -3.35 14.59 16.23
C ARG A 261 -3.22 16.07 15.94
N PRO A 262 -3.71 16.53 14.76
CA PRO A 262 -3.45 17.87 14.27
C PRO A 262 -3.90 18.96 15.24
N THR A 263 -3.07 19.99 15.40
CA THR A 263 -3.44 21.25 16.06
C THR A 263 -4.53 21.97 15.26
N VAL A 264 -5.01 23.09 15.75
CA VAL A 264 -6.01 23.91 15.03
C VAL A 264 -5.42 24.40 13.70
N GLU A 265 -4.18 24.89 13.74
CA GLU A 265 -3.45 25.40 12.58
C GLU A 265 -3.19 24.29 11.55
N GLU A 266 -2.75 23.11 12.00
CA GLU A 266 -2.54 21.95 11.14
C GLU A 266 -3.85 21.44 10.51
N ARG A 267 -4.99 21.52 11.24
CA ARG A 267 -6.31 21.20 10.67
C ARG A 267 -6.72 22.17 9.57
N GLN A 268 -6.46 23.46 9.75
CA GLN A 268 -6.72 24.46 8.72
C GLN A 268 -5.87 24.20 7.48
N MET A 269 -4.59 23.95 7.67
CA MET A 269 -3.69 23.57 6.59
C MET A 269 -4.17 22.31 5.85
N LEU A 270 -4.52 21.24 6.56
CA LEU A 270 -5.04 20.01 5.95
C LEU A 270 -6.38 20.23 5.23
N THR A 271 -7.22 21.15 5.70
CA THR A 271 -8.45 21.53 5.01
C THR A 271 -8.15 22.21 3.68
N SER A 272 -7.21 23.16 3.66
CA SER A 272 -6.77 23.82 2.42
C SER A 272 -6.16 22.85 1.41
N VAL A 273 -5.43 21.83 1.88
CA VAL A 273 -4.92 20.76 1.03
C VAL A 273 -6.06 19.96 0.39
N VAL A 274 -7.09 19.63 1.17
CA VAL A 274 -8.28 18.92 0.66
C VAL A 274 -9.01 19.76 -0.39
N GLU A 275 -9.13 21.06 -0.18
CA GLU A 275 -9.75 21.99 -1.15
C GLU A 275 -8.93 22.05 -2.45
N ARG A 276 -7.61 22.22 -2.35
CA ARG A 276 -6.69 22.21 -3.50
C ARG A 276 -6.82 20.93 -4.33
N LEU A 277 -6.71 19.75 -3.71
CA LEU A 277 -6.85 18.47 -4.40
C LEU A 277 -8.24 18.27 -5.03
N SER A 278 -9.29 18.84 -4.43
CA SER A 278 -10.64 18.79 -5.00
C SER A 278 -10.73 19.61 -6.28
N GLN A 279 -10.14 20.82 -6.30
CA GLN A 279 -10.06 21.67 -7.48
C GLN A 279 -9.25 21.04 -8.61
N GLU A 280 -8.09 20.44 -8.29
CA GLU A 280 -7.27 19.71 -9.27
C GLU A 280 -8.03 18.59 -9.98
N LEU A 281 -8.91 17.89 -9.25
CA LEU A 281 -9.77 16.85 -9.83
C LEU A 281 -10.85 17.41 -10.72
N GLU A 282 -11.49 18.52 -10.35
CA GLU A 282 -12.53 19.18 -11.15
C GLU A 282 -11.96 19.74 -12.47
N GLU A 283 -10.73 20.27 -12.46
CA GLU A 283 -10.05 20.80 -13.64
C GLU A 283 -9.63 19.70 -14.65
N THR A 284 -9.56 18.45 -14.18
CA THR A 284 -9.18 17.30 -15.02
C THR A 284 -10.40 16.50 -15.53
N GLU A 285 -11.63 16.91 -15.21
CA GLU A 285 -12.87 16.36 -15.77
C GLU A 285 -13.22 16.99 -17.11
#